data_cfab7637da178aec940e91e3cd93c0d3
#
_entry.id   cfab7637da178aec940e91e3cd93c0d3
#
_cell.length_a   1.000
_cell.length_b   1.000
_cell.length_c   1.000
_cell.angle_alpha   90.00
_cell.angle_beta   90.00
_cell.angle_gamma   90.00
#
_symmetry.space_group_name_H-M   'P 1'
#
loop_
_entity.id
_entity.type
_entity.pdbx_description
1 polymer ?
#
loop_
_entity_poly.entity_id
_entity_poly.type
_entity_poly.pdbx_seq_one_letter_code
_entity_poly.pdbx_strand_id
1 'polypeptide(L)'
;MKFKFLGGADMVGRMGMTMEGDGMRILVEYGLSPTKPPEFPLPAPKIDHLFLTHCHLDHCGMVPQVVGRDRCEVFTTPLSAEVAELMMKDTLKIAKAEDYVQPYSGDDIERTMQCVVPMTYGDEITINHVDVGMLDAGHVPGAAMFEFSRDVNTIYSGDIHTEAQRLVKGAKPKDCHNLFIEGTYCDRNHPPRKNTERDFLAKVEEVIDRGGTVLVPCFAVGRTQEIMMLLKDLDYEMWVDGMGRSVTRLFLDYPEYLRDERQLRSARKKFNEVRRPGSREAAMKGQIIVTTGGMLDGGPVIRYLNKIKNDPKSAILLVGYQAEDTNGRMLMDQGCVTIDGEVCKVACELQKYDFSAHADHDQILDFIKACDPDNVIFMHSDGREKFLPDLTDYNVILPMTGEEFELDV
;
A
#
# COMPACT_ATOMS: atom_id res chain seq x y z
N MET A 1 19.83 9.49 -19.12
CA MET A 1 20.00 9.63 -17.65
C MET A 1 20.48 8.31 -17.04
N LYS A 2 21.14 8.36 -15.87
CA LYS A 2 21.55 7.18 -15.10
C LYS A 2 20.53 6.84 -14.06
N PHE A 3 20.19 5.57 -13.94
CA PHE A 3 19.22 5.03 -12.98
C PHE A 3 19.91 4.04 -12.07
N LYS A 4 19.49 4.02 -10.80
CA LYS A 4 19.95 3.02 -9.83
C LYS A 4 18.86 2.76 -8.79
N PHE A 5 18.45 1.51 -8.67
CA PHE A 5 17.59 1.12 -7.57
C PHE A 5 18.39 0.98 -6.27
N LEU A 6 17.89 1.63 -5.23
CA LEU A 6 18.42 1.50 -3.88
C LEU A 6 17.73 0.36 -3.11
N GLY A 7 16.60 -0.09 -3.63
CA GLY A 7 15.79 -1.21 -3.15
C GLY A 7 14.59 -1.39 -4.03
N GLY A 8 13.92 -2.53 -3.93
CA GLY A 8 12.67 -2.80 -4.63
C GLY A 8 12.80 -3.07 -6.13
N ALA A 9 14.01 -3.22 -6.68
CA ALA A 9 14.17 -3.60 -8.07
C ALA A 9 13.72 -5.04 -8.33
N ASP A 10 14.22 -5.94 -7.53
CA ASP A 10 14.16 -7.41 -7.68
C ASP A 10 13.40 -8.10 -6.54
N MET A 11 12.65 -7.32 -5.76
CA MET A 11 11.81 -7.77 -4.66
C MET A 11 10.69 -6.78 -4.37
N VAL A 12 9.65 -7.23 -3.68
CA VAL A 12 8.61 -6.37 -3.11
C VAL A 12 9.12 -5.67 -1.85
N GLY A 13 8.86 -4.36 -1.73
CA GLY A 13 9.24 -3.54 -0.58
C GLY A 13 10.56 -2.80 -0.72
N ARG A 14 10.84 -1.92 0.22
CA ARG A 14 12.06 -1.06 0.29
C ARG A 14 12.31 -0.25 -0.97
N MET A 15 11.24 0.22 -1.62
CA MET A 15 11.35 0.96 -2.87
C MET A 15 12.23 2.19 -2.73
N GLY A 16 13.03 2.44 -3.74
CA GLY A 16 13.81 3.65 -3.87
C GLY A 16 14.67 3.59 -5.14
N MET A 17 14.58 4.62 -5.98
CA MET A 17 15.34 4.70 -7.23
C MET A 17 15.91 6.10 -7.39
N THR A 18 17.21 6.19 -7.67
CA THR A 18 17.83 7.45 -8.10
C THR A 18 17.82 7.58 -9.61
N MET A 19 17.55 8.79 -10.08
CA MET A 19 17.70 9.22 -11.47
C MET A 19 18.68 10.41 -11.48
N GLU A 20 19.80 10.29 -12.21
CA GLU A 20 20.86 11.28 -12.24
C GLU A 20 21.18 11.71 -13.68
N GLY A 21 21.20 13.02 -13.90
CA GLY A 21 21.56 13.65 -15.17
C GLY A 21 21.57 15.17 -15.06
N ASP A 22 22.28 15.84 -15.95
CA ASP A 22 22.37 17.31 -16.03
C ASP A 22 22.74 18.02 -14.72
N GLY A 23 23.56 17.36 -13.90
CA GLY A 23 23.97 17.87 -12.58
C GLY A 23 22.88 17.84 -11.51
N MET A 24 21.77 17.15 -11.74
CA MET A 24 20.65 16.96 -10.84
C MET A 24 20.54 15.50 -10.43
N ARG A 25 20.14 15.23 -9.20
CA ARG A 25 19.81 13.90 -8.70
C ARG A 25 18.43 13.88 -8.07
N ILE A 26 17.55 13.13 -8.70
CA ILE A 26 16.20 12.86 -8.23
C ILE A 26 16.18 11.53 -7.49
N LEU A 27 15.43 11.45 -6.40
CA LEU A 27 15.04 10.20 -5.75
C LEU A 27 13.53 9.99 -5.98
N VAL A 28 13.17 8.83 -6.51
CA VAL A 28 11.78 8.41 -6.60
C VAL A 28 11.56 7.34 -5.53
N GLU A 29 10.70 7.66 -4.56
CA GLU A 29 10.43 6.87 -3.37
C GLU A 29 11.65 6.62 -2.47
N TYR A 30 11.42 6.31 -1.21
CA TYR A 30 12.43 5.80 -0.28
C TYR A 30 11.71 5.10 0.87
N GLY A 31 11.50 3.80 0.71
CA GLY A 31 10.70 2.98 1.59
C GLY A 31 11.50 2.07 2.50
N LEU A 32 10.81 1.37 3.38
CA LEU A 32 11.34 0.28 4.20
C LEU A 32 10.43 -0.94 4.12
N SER A 33 10.95 -2.14 4.31
CA SER A 33 10.10 -3.31 4.54
C SER A 33 9.75 -3.41 6.03
N PRO A 34 8.46 -3.46 6.40
CA PRO A 34 8.02 -3.52 7.80
C PRO A 34 8.12 -4.94 8.39
N THR A 35 9.23 -5.62 8.11
CA THR A 35 9.62 -6.90 8.70
C THR A 35 9.99 -6.73 10.18
N LYS A 36 10.32 -7.80 10.87
CA LYS A 36 10.72 -7.80 12.27
C LYS A 36 12.12 -8.45 12.45
N PRO A 37 13.19 -7.63 12.57
CA PRO A 37 13.26 -6.16 12.51
C PRO A 37 13.00 -5.60 11.10
N PRO A 38 12.73 -4.27 10.97
CA PRO A 38 12.55 -3.62 9.67
C PRO A 38 13.82 -3.69 8.83
N GLU A 39 13.65 -3.85 7.51
CA GLU A 39 14.74 -3.79 6.55
C GLU A 39 14.73 -2.46 5.79
N PHE A 40 15.93 -1.96 5.49
CA PHE A 40 16.12 -0.65 4.85
C PHE A 40 16.69 -0.79 3.45
N PRO A 41 16.46 0.20 2.56
CA PRO A 41 17.11 0.26 1.26
C PRO A 41 18.61 0.58 1.40
N LEU A 42 19.36 0.51 0.30
CA LEU A 42 20.73 1.01 0.24
C LEU A 42 20.75 2.51 0.58
N PRO A 43 21.85 3.01 1.18
CA PRO A 43 21.97 4.43 1.51
C PRO A 43 21.82 5.34 0.30
N ALA A 44 20.91 6.30 0.39
CA ALA A 44 20.71 7.30 -0.65
C ALA A 44 21.90 8.29 -0.69
N PRO A 45 22.40 8.64 -1.89
CA PRO A 45 23.34 9.74 -2.06
C PRO A 45 22.69 11.09 -1.68
N LYS A 46 23.39 12.21 -1.84
CA LYS A 46 22.77 13.54 -1.71
C LYS A 46 21.74 13.72 -2.82
N ILE A 47 20.54 14.19 -2.46
CA ILE A 47 19.38 14.32 -3.34
C ILE A 47 18.97 15.79 -3.46
N ASP A 48 18.60 16.20 -4.67
CA ASP A 48 18.08 17.54 -4.95
C ASP A 48 16.56 17.60 -4.88
N HIS A 49 15.86 16.58 -5.40
CA HIS A 49 14.40 16.47 -5.41
C HIS A 49 13.94 15.03 -5.13
N LEU A 50 12.83 14.88 -4.44
CA LEU A 50 12.21 13.59 -4.14
C LEU A 50 10.78 13.55 -4.67
N PHE A 51 10.43 12.49 -5.39
CA PHE A 51 9.06 12.20 -5.84
C PHE A 51 8.52 11.00 -5.08
N LEU A 52 7.41 11.20 -4.39
CA LEU A 52 6.74 10.15 -3.62
C LEU A 52 5.41 9.80 -4.28
N THR A 53 5.29 8.57 -4.76
CA THR A 53 4.09 8.09 -5.45
C THR A 53 2.91 7.95 -4.48
N HIS A 54 3.13 7.33 -3.32
CA HIS A 54 2.06 7.12 -2.34
C HIS A 54 2.61 6.85 -0.92
N CYS A 55 1.69 6.63 0.02
CA CYS A 55 1.94 6.66 1.45
C CYS A 55 2.22 5.30 2.11
N HIS A 56 2.33 4.19 1.38
CA HIS A 56 2.70 2.91 1.99
C HIS A 56 4.17 2.94 2.46
N LEU A 57 4.48 2.23 3.55
CA LEU A 57 5.79 2.30 4.21
C LEU A 57 6.94 1.81 3.33
N ASP A 58 6.67 0.88 2.45
CA ASP A 58 7.65 0.35 1.50
C ASP A 58 7.98 1.33 0.37
N HIS A 59 7.30 2.48 0.31
CA HIS A 59 7.55 3.60 -0.60
C HIS A 59 7.95 4.89 0.15
N CYS A 60 7.38 5.16 1.33
CA CYS A 60 7.63 6.41 2.06
C CYS A 60 8.44 6.26 3.35
N GLY A 61 8.61 5.05 3.86
CA GLY A 61 9.04 4.79 5.24
C GLY A 61 10.42 5.31 5.62
N MET A 62 11.28 5.63 4.65
CA MET A 62 12.63 6.17 4.85
C MET A 62 12.79 7.61 4.34
N VAL A 63 11.76 8.21 3.76
CA VAL A 63 11.80 9.59 3.24
C VAL A 63 12.33 10.60 4.27
N PRO A 64 11.95 10.56 5.57
CA PRO A 64 12.47 11.52 6.54
C PRO A 64 13.99 11.46 6.75
N GLN A 65 14.62 10.31 6.53
CA GLN A 65 16.08 10.19 6.66
C GLN A 65 16.81 11.04 5.62
N VAL A 66 16.31 11.05 4.38
CA VAL A 66 16.91 11.82 3.28
C VAL A 66 16.55 13.30 3.40
N VAL A 67 15.27 13.61 3.55
CA VAL A 67 14.81 15.01 3.60
C VAL A 67 15.32 15.71 4.85
N GLY A 68 15.39 15.04 5.99
CA GLY A 68 15.99 15.57 7.22
C GLY A 68 17.45 15.99 7.04
N ARG A 69 18.22 15.24 6.22
CA ARG A 69 19.62 15.49 5.88
C ARG A 69 19.79 16.56 4.78
N ASP A 70 19.10 16.39 3.65
CA ASP A 70 19.35 17.13 2.42
C ASP A 70 18.44 18.34 2.24
N ARG A 71 17.28 18.36 2.91
CA ARG A 71 16.22 19.39 2.81
C ARG A 71 15.74 19.60 1.36
N CYS A 72 15.67 18.49 0.61
CA CYS A 72 15.16 18.50 -0.74
C CYS A 72 13.62 18.65 -0.75
N GLU A 73 13.08 19.20 -1.82
CA GLU A 73 11.63 19.26 -2.04
C GLU A 73 11.06 17.85 -2.23
N VAL A 74 9.85 17.63 -1.69
CA VAL A 74 9.12 16.37 -1.80
C VAL A 74 7.84 16.61 -2.59
N PHE A 75 7.81 16.14 -3.81
CA PHE A 75 6.64 16.23 -4.70
C PHE A 75 5.74 15.02 -4.50
N THR A 76 4.50 15.25 -4.09
CA THR A 76 3.49 14.21 -3.85
C THR A 76 2.10 14.82 -3.74
N THR A 77 1.06 14.00 -3.70
CA THR A 77 -0.28 14.52 -3.42
C THR A 77 -0.41 14.95 -1.94
N PRO A 78 -1.20 16.00 -1.63
CA PRO A 78 -1.46 16.42 -0.26
C PRO A 78 -1.95 15.25 0.62
N LEU A 79 -2.83 14.42 0.08
CA LEU A 79 -3.35 13.26 0.81
C LEU A 79 -2.26 12.24 1.11
N SER A 80 -1.41 11.90 0.14
CA SER A 80 -0.28 10.97 0.36
C SER A 80 0.69 11.52 1.41
N ALA A 81 0.97 12.83 1.41
CA ALA A 81 1.83 13.46 2.42
C ALA A 81 1.26 13.30 3.83
N GLU A 82 -0.02 13.62 4.06
CA GLU A 82 -0.63 13.54 5.39
C GLU A 82 -0.77 12.10 5.90
N VAL A 83 -1.10 11.15 5.01
CA VAL A 83 -1.16 9.73 5.40
C VAL A 83 0.24 9.18 5.63
N ALA A 84 1.24 9.56 4.83
CA ALA A 84 2.64 9.17 5.05
C ALA A 84 3.16 9.69 6.39
N GLU A 85 2.85 10.93 6.77
CA GLU A 85 3.18 11.49 8.09
C GLU A 85 2.63 10.60 9.23
N LEU A 86 1.35 10.22 9.12
CA LEU A 86 0.71 9.34 10.10
C LEU A 86 1.42 7.98 10.18
N MET A 87 1.77 7.39 9.04
CA MET A 87 2.47 6.09 8.95
C MET A 87 3.88 6.17 9.52
N MET A 88 4.67 7.18 9.16
CA MET A 88 6.03 7.39 9.66
C MET A 88 6.08 7.62 11.17
N LYS A 89 5.11 8.38 11.72
CA LYS A 89 4.97 8.58 13.18
C LYS A 89 4.64 7.27 13.91
N ASP A 90 3.81 6.41 13.32
CA ASP A 90 3.50 5.10 13.91
C ASP A 90 4.69 4.14 13.83
N THR A 91 5.46 4.17 12.74
CA THR A 91 6.71 3.42 12.58
C THR A 91 7.72 3.77 13.70
N LEU A 92 7.93 5.04 14.00
CA LEU A 92 8.79 5.46 15.12
C LEU A 92 8.29 4.96 16.47
N LYS A 93 6.99 4.96 16.68
CA LYS A 93 6.38 4.42 17.90
C LYS A 93 6.64 2.92 18.05
N ILE A 94 6.48 2.17 16.96
CA ILE A 94 6.72 0.72 16.93
C ILE A 94 8.21 0.46 17.15
N ALA A 95 9.11 1.14 16.41
CA ALA A 95 10.54 0.98 16.56
C ALA A 95 11.01 1.23 17.99
N LYS A 96 10.45 2.26 18.66
CA LYS A 96 10.75 2.56 20.07
C LYS A 96 10.21 1.49 21.04
N ALA A 97 9.03 0.94 20.77
CA ALA A 97 8.40 -0.07 21.62
C ALA A 97 9.10 -1.44 21.53
N GLU A 98 9.60 -1.78 20.34
CA GLU A 98 10.24 -3.07 20.02
C GLU A 98 11.78 -2.99 20.08
N ASP A 99 12.35 -1.85 20.49
CA ASP A 99 13.81 -1.59 20.56
C ASP A 99 14.52 -1.78 19.20
N TYR A 100 13.85 -1.42 18.09
CA TYR A 100 14.42 -1.45 16.76
C TYR A 100 15.21 -0.17 16.46
N VAL A 101 16.08 -0.25 15.46
CA VAL A 101 16.79 0.92 14.92
C VAL A 101 15.78 1.99 14.48
N GLN A 102 16.01 3.23 14.93
CA GLN A 102 15.24 4.40 14.52
C GLN A 102 16.04 5.15 13.44
N PRO A 103 15.69 5.01 12.14
CA PRO A 103 16.50 5.56 11.06
C PRO A 103 16.40 7.09 10.93
N TYR A 104 15.41 7.70 11.58
CA TYR A 104 15.15 9.15 11.64
C TYR A 104 14.44 9.52 12.95
N SER A 105 14.28 10.79 13.22
CA SER A 105 13.61 11.35 14.40
C SER A 105 12.23 11.95 14.07
N GLY A 106 11.48 12.36 15.09
CA GLY A 106 10.24 13.13 14.91
C GLY A 106 10.49 14.48 14.22
N ASP A 107 11.63 15.13 14.53
CA ASP A 107 12.01 16.40 13.90
C ASP A 107 12.28 16.22 12.39
N ASP A 108 12.79 15.05 11.97
CA ASP A 108 13.01 14.76 10.56
C ASP A 108 11.68 14.58 9.82
N ILE A 109 10.66 14.01 10.46
CA ILE A 109 9.30 13.95 9.90
C ILE A 109 8.73 15.36 9.75
N GLU A 110 8.86 16.22 10.77
CA GLU A 110 8.37 17.61 10.69
C GLU A 110 9.07 18.40 9.58
N ARG A 111 10.39 18.24 9.42
CA ARG A 111 11.14 18.83 8.31
C ARG A 111 10.65 18.30 6.96
N THR A 112 10.37 17.01 6.87
CA THR A 112 9.82 16.41 5.64
C THR A 112 8.52 17.07 5.25
N MET A 113 7.60 17.26 6.21
CA MET A 113 6.31 17.91 5.94
C MET A 113 6.47 19.38 5.51
N GLN A 114 7.50 20.08 6.01
CA GLN A 114 7.82 21.45 5.58
C GLN A 114 8.42 21.54 4.18
N CYS A 115 9.00 20.45 3.67
CA CYS A 115 9.58 20.35 2.33
C CYS A 115 8.60 19.81 1.28
N VAL A 116 7.36 19.46 1.65
CA VAL A 116 6.35 18.97 0.72
C VAL A 116 5.92 20.09 -0.23
N VAL A 117 6.05 19.81 -1.52
CA VAL A 117 5.48 20.61 -2.62
C VAL A 117 4.27 19.80 -3.15
N PRO A 118 3.05 20.22 -2.82
CA PRO A 118 1.87 19.45 -3.19
C PRO A 118 1.62 19.53 -4.70
N MET A 119 1.31 18.38 -5.30
CA MET A 119 0.83 18.25 -6.67
C MET A 119 -0.50 17.49 -6.70
N THR A 120 -1.31 17.74 -7.71
CA THR A 120 -2.57 17.02 -7.97
C THR A 120 -2.53 16.35 -9.34
N TYR A 121 -3.44 15.40 -9.58
CA TYR A 121 -3.51 14.72 -10.87
C TYR A 121 -3.75 15.73 -12.02
N GLY A 122 -2.90 15.70 -13.01
CA GLY A 122 -2.89 16.61 -14.16
C GLY A 122 -1.99 17.83 -13.98
N ASP A 123 -1.39 18.04 -12.79
CA ASP A 123 -0.37 19.07 -12.63
C ASP A 123 0.91 18.67 -13.35
N GLU A 124 1.62 19.68 -13.84
CA GLU A 124 2.91 19.58 -14.51
C GLU A 124 3.86 20.65 -13.97
N ILE A 125 5.09 20.28 -13.70
CA ILE A 125 6.16 21.18 -13.23
C ILE A 125 7.41 20.97 -14.07
N THR A 126 8.26 21.97 -14.18
CA THR A 126 9.56 21.85 -14.87
C THR A 126 10.70 21.96 -13.85
N ILE A 127 11.59 20.97 -13.82
CA ILE A 127 12.79 20.93 -12.98
C ILE A 127 14.00 20.70 -13.89
N ASN A 128 14.90 21.70 -13.97
CA ASN A 128 16.14 21.61 -14.78
C ASN A 128 15.91 21.03 -16.20
N HIS A 129 14.93 21.56 -16.93
CA HIS A 129 14.55 21.15 -18.29
C HIS A 129 13.91 19.77 -18.42
N VAL A 130 13.53 19.14 -17.30
CA VAL A 130 12.67 17.94 -17.27
C VAL A 130 11.27 18.37 -16.84
N ASP A 131 10.29 18.14 -17.68
CA ASP A 131 8.89 18.33 -17.32
C ASP A 131 8.39 17.10 -16.56
N VAL A 132 7.73 17.32 -15.44
CA VAL A 132 7.22 16.23 -14.59
C VAL A 132 5.73 16.37 -14.41
N GLY A 133 4.98 15.43 -14.97
CA GLY A 133 3.53 15.32 -14.85
C GLY A 133 3.11 14.33 -13.76
N MET A 134 1.94 14.54 -13.15
CA MET A 134 1.34 13.65 -12.17
C MET A 134 0.06 13.01 -12.69
N LEU A 135 -0.02 11.68 -12.65
CA LEU A 135 -1.14 10.85 -13.11
C LEU A 135 -1.71 10.01 -11.97
N ASP A 136 -3.00 9.63 -12.05
CA ASP A 136 -3.65 8.73 -11.08
C ASP A 136 -3.15 7.28 -11.24
N ALA A 137 -2.56 6.70 -10.19
CA ALA A 137 -2.09 5.32 -10.16
C ALA A 137 -3.20 4.29 -9.88
N GLY A 138 -4.37 4.72 -9.42
CA GLY A 138 -5.52 3.84 -9.17
C GLY A 138 -5.32 2.82 -8.03
N HIS A 139 -4.21 2.86 -7.30
CA HIS A 139 -3.86 1.93 -6.24
C HIS A 139 -4.61 2.22 -4.92
N VAL A 140 -4.36 3.39 -4.35
CA VAL A 140 -5.06 3.94 -3.17
C VAL A 140 -5.34 5.42 -3.39
N PRO A 141 -6.30 6.05 -2.66
CA PRO A 141 -6.55 7.48 -2.80
C PRO A 141 -5.29 8.32 -2.61
N GLY A 142 -4.99 9.17 -3.57
CA GLY A 142 -3.79 10.00 -3.60
C GLY A 142 -2.54 9.33 -4.19
N ALA A 143 -2.58 8.05 -4.55
CA ALA A 143 -1.46 7.40 -5.21
C ALA A 143 -1.27 7.93 -6.64
N ALA A 144 -0.02 8.22 -7.01
CA ALA A 144 0.33 8.86 -8.27
C ALA A 144 1.37 8.05 -9.06
N MET A 145 1.25 8.09 -10.38
CA MET A 145 2.34 7.82 -11.31
C MET A 145 3.01 9.14 -11.67
N PHE A 146 4.30 9.13 -11.94
CA PHE A 146 5.03 10.29 -12.45
C PHE A 146 5.48 10.08 -13.89
N GLU A 147 5.24 11.08 -14.72
CA GLU A 147 5.74 11.17 -16.08
C GLU A 147 6.90 12.17 -16.11
N PHE A 148 8.08 11.73 -16.49
CA PHE A 148 9.26 12.56 -16.72
C PHE A 148 9.47 12.71 -18.22
N SER A 149 9.53 13.93 -18.71
CA SER A 149 9.65 14.23 -20.13
C SER A 149 10.74 15.26 -20.38
N ARG A 150 11.67 14.90 -21.25
CA ARG A 150 12.68 15.81 -21.77
C ARG A 150 12.84 15.56 -23.27
N ASP A 151 13.62 14.55 -23.65
CA ASP A 151 13.82 14.12 -25.02
C ASP A 151 12.82 13.01 -25.41
N VAL A 152 12.45 12.16 -24.43
CA VAL A 152 11.43 11.11 -24.52
C VAL A 152 10.62 11.05 -23.23
N ASN A 153 9.43 10.42 -23.29
CA ASN A 153 8.55 10.27 -22.13
C ASN A 153 8.90 9.01 -21.33
N THR A 154 9.10 9.17 -20.03
CA THR A 154 9.34 8.09 -19.08
C THR A 154 8.25 8.08 -18.01
N ILE A 155 7.51 7.00 -17.87
CA ILE A 155 6.51 6.84 -16.81
C ILE A 155 7.06 5.94 -15.70
N TYR A 156 6.96 6.41 -14.45
CA TYR A 156 7.19 5.63 -13.25
C TYR A 156 5.84 5.36 -12.59
N SER A 157 5.43 4.08 -12.57
CA SER A 157 4.08 3.72 -12.14
C SER A 157 3.84 3.83 -10.63
N GLY A 158 4.89 3.66 -9.80
CA GLY A 158 4.67 3.22 -8.43
C GLY A 158 3.84 1.95 -8.42
N ASP A 159 3.01 1.77 -7.39
CA ASP A 159 2.02 0.71 -7.35
C ASP A 159 0.76 1.12 -8.12
N ILE A 160 0.23 0.24 -8.95
CA ILE A 160 -0.94 0.53 -9.79
C ILE A 160 -2.06 -0.49 -9.63
N HIS A 161 -3.28 -0.02 -9.87
CA HIS A 161 -4.43 -0.88 -10.15
C HIS A 161 -5.20 -0.31 -11.33
N THR A 162 -5.51 -1.13 -12.33
CA THR A 162 -6.07 -0.65 -13.61
C THR A 162 -7.59 -0.65 -13.64
N GLU A 163 -8.24 -1.43 -12.78
CA GLU A 163 -9.70 -1.49 -12.69
C GLU A 163 -10.24 -0.58 -11.58
N ALA A 164 -11.50 -0.16 -11.77
CA ALA A 164 -12.18 0.63 -10.75
C ALA A 164 -12.54 -0.22 -9.53
N GLN A 165 -12.06 0.21 -8.37
CA GLN A 165 -12.43 -0.31 -7.06
C GLN A 165 -13.54 0.56 -6.43
N ARG A 166 -13.93 0.31 -5.19
CA ARG A 166 -14.91 1.16 -4.49
C ARG A 166 -14.33 2.52 -4.14
N LEU A 167 -13.04 2.58 -3.76
CA LEU A 167 -12.33 3.79 -3.37
C LEU A 167 -11.80 4.60 -4.56
N VAL A 168 -11.23 3.94 -5.57
CA VAL A 168 -10.44 4.55 -6.64
C VAL A 168 -10.95 4.15 -8.02
N LYS A 169 -10.59 4.94 -9.05
CA LYS A 169 -11.10 4.75 -10.42
C LYS A 169 -10.29 3.75 -11.24
N GLY A 170 -9.07 3.46 -10.84
CA GLY A 170 -8.09 2.70 -11.60
C GLY A 170 -7.24 3.58 -12.52
N ALA A 171 -5.96 3.22 -12.66
CA ALA A 171 -4.98 3.88 -13.52
C ALA A 171 -5.42 3.87 -14.99
N LYS A 172 -5.01 4.91 -15.73
CA LYS A 172 -5.21 4.98 -17.17
C LYS A 172 -3.84 4.92 -17.87
N PRO A 173 -3.71 4.08 -18.89
CA PRO A 173 -2.48 4.04 -19.68
C PRO A 173 -2.28 5.38 -20.42
N LYS A 174 -1.02 5.71 -20.63
CA LYS A 174 -0.57 6.85 -21.43
C LYS A 174 0.67 6.40 -22.23
N ASP A 175 0.73 6.76 -23.50
CA ASP A 175 1.85 6.43 -24.38
C ASP A 175 3.16 6.94 -23.77
N CYS A 176 4.21 6.11 -23.81
CA CYS A 176 5.53 6.48 -23.29
C CYS A 176 6.63 5.67 -23.98
N HIS A 177 7.88 6.14 -23.91
CA HIS A 177 9.06 5.43 -24.42
C HIS A 177 9.64 4.47 -23.36
N ASN A 178 9.66 4.91 -22.10
CA ASN A 178 10.11 4.07 -21.00
C ASN A 178 8.99 3.91 -19.98
N LEU A 179 8.71 2.68 -19.61
CA LEU A 179 7.73 2.36 -18.57
C LEU A 179 8.40 1.60 -17.42
N PHE A 180 8.59 2.26 -16.27
CA PHE A 180 8.90 1.61 -15.01
C PHE A 180 7.60 1.12 -14.41
N ILE A 181 7.45 -0.19 -14.24
CA ILE A 181 6.18 -0.78 -13.81
C ILE A 181 6.38 -1.83 -12.73
N GLU A 182 5.48 -1.84 -11.74
CA GLU A 182 5.46 -2.87 -10.72
C GLU A 182 5.12 -4.25 -11.27
N GLY A 183 5.56 -5.29 -10.58
CA GLY A 183 5.23 -6.68 -10.90
C GLY A 183 4.85 -7.50 -9.68
N THR A 184 4.15 -6.91 -8.71
CA THR A 184 3.79 -7.57 -7.44
C THR A 184 3.07 -8.90 -7.64
N TYR A 185 2.17 -8.97 -8.61
CA TYR A 185 1.43 -10.19 -8.96
C TYR A 185 1.82 -10.72 -10.34
N CYS A 186 3.11 -10.98 -10.52
CA CYS A 186 3.69 -11.49 -11.77
C CYS A 186 3.26 -12.91 -12.14
N ASP A 187 2.68 -13.66 -11.22
CA ASP A 187 2.48 -15.12 -11.36
C ASP A 187 1.03 -15.57 -11.34
N ARG A 188 0.08 -14.64 -11.20
CA ARG A 188 -1.34 -15.00 -11.14
C ARG A 188 -2.27 -13.84 -11.45
N ASN A 189 -3.49 -14.22 -11.81
CA ASN A 189 -4.61 -13.31 -11.94
C ASN A 189 -5.49 -13.31 -10.67
N HIS A 190 -6.14 -12.18 -10.41
CA HIS A 190 -7.13 -12.08 -9.35
C HIS A 190 -8.46 -12.73 -9.76
N PRO A 191 -9.18 -13.34 -8.84
CA PRO A 191 -10.53 -13.77 -9.13
C PRO A 191 -11.43 -12.55 -9.44
N PRO A 192 -12.46 -12.70 -10.27
CA PRO A 192 -13.36 -11.61 -10.60
C PRO A 192 -13.91 -10.93 -9.33
N ARG A 193 -13.65 -9.63 -9.18
CA ARG A 193 -13.96 -8.84 -7.98
C ARG A 193 -15.40 -9.02 -7.48
N LYS A 194 -16.38 -9.06 -8.40
CA LYS A 194 -17.80 -9.26 -8.07
C LYS A 194 -18.07 -10.60 -7.39
N ASN A 195 -17.36 -11.65 -7.79
CA ASN A 195 -17.49 -12.97 -7.18
C ASN A 195 -16.89 -12.97 -5.77
N THR A 196 -15.69 -12.41 -5.61
CA THR A 196 -15.03 -12.26 -4.30
C THR A 196 -15.90 -11.48 -3.32
N GLU A 197 -16.50 -10.36 -3.76
CA GLU A 197 -17.39 -9.55 -2.93
C GLU A 197 -18.64 -10.32 -2.51
N ARG A 198 -19.30 -11.02 -3.45
CA ARG A 198 -20.48 -11.85 -3.16
C ARG A 198 -20.15 -12.95 -2.15
N ASP A 199 -19.08 -13.68 -2.38
CA ASP A 199 -18.70 -14.82 -1.55
C ASP A 199 -18.25 -14.38 -0.15
N PHE A 200 -17.59 -13.22 -0.05
CA PHE A 200 -17.25 -12.58 1.22
C PHE A 200 -18.51 -12.19 2.01
N LEU A 201 -19.47 -11.51 1.37
CA LEU A 201 -20.72 -11.11 2.03
C LEU A 201 -21.54 -12.32 2.48
N ALA A 202 -21.66 -13.34 1.65
CA ALA A 202 -22.35 -14.59 2.00
C ALA A 202 -21.70 -15.27 3.22
N LYS A 203 -20.36 -15.27 3.33
CA LYS A 203 -19.65 -15.81 4.50
C LYS A 203 -19.90 -14.96 5.75
N VAL A 204 -19.93 -13.65 5.63
CA VAL A 204 -20.26 -12.74 6.75
C VAL A 204 -21.65 -13.08 7.30
N GLU A 205 -22.66 -13.20 6.44
CA GLU A 205 -24.02 -13.55 6.83
C GLU A 205 -24.10 -14.95 7.50
N GLU A 206 -23.47 -15.96 6.87
CA GLU A 206 -23.40 -17.33 7.42
C GLU A 206 -22.82 -17.37 8.85
N VAL A 207 -21.73 -16.61 9.09
CA VAL A 207 -21.09 -16.58 10.41
C VAL A 207 -21.99 -15.92 11.46
N ILE A 208 -22.69 -14.86 11.09
CA ILE A 208 -23.61 -14.15 12.00
C ILE A 208 -24.86 -14.98 12.28
N ASP A 209 -25.43 -15.64 11.28
CA ASP A 209 -26.64 -16.49 11.42
C ASP A 209 -26.42 -17.66 12.39
N ARG A 210 -25.16 -18.19 12.44
CA ARG A 210 -24.80 -19.22 13.43
C ARG A 210 -24.44 -18.66 14.81
N GLY A 211 -24.54 -17.34 15.01
CA GLY A 211 -24.25 -16.64 16.27
C GLY A 211 -22.76 -16.42 16.54
N GLY A 212 -21.93 -16.36 15.51
CA GLY A 212 -20.51 -16.03 15.58
C GLY A 212 -20.21 -14.54 15.42
N THR A 213 -18.95 -14.17 15.60
CA THR A 213 -18.38 -12.85 15.32
C THR A 213 -17.45 -12.93 14.12
N VAL A 214 -17.57 -11.97 13.19
CA VAL A 214 -16.69 -11.82 12.03
C VAL A 214 -15.57 -10.85 12.39
N LEU A 215 -14.32 -11.31 12.37
CA LEU A 215 -13.12 -10.48 12.49
C LEU A 215 -12.48 -10.30 11.11
N VAL A 216 -12.33 -9.05 10.68
CA VAL A 216 -11.71 -8.70 9.39
C VAL A 216 -10.45 -7.87 9.65
N PRO A 217 -9.27 -8.53 9.70
CA PRO A 217 -7.98 -7.85 9.77
C PRO A 217 -7.67 -7.13 8.46
N CYS A 218 -7.37 -5.83 8.54
CA CYS A 218 -7.12 -4.98 7.37
C CYS A 218 -5.84 -4.17 7.49
N PHE A 219 -5.24 -3.80 6.37
CA PHE A 219 -4.29 -2.69 6.34
C PHE A 219 -5.01 -1.36 6.61
N ALA A 220 -4.31 -0.42 7.21
CA ALA A 220 -4.90 0.87 7.61
C ALA A 220 -5.30 1.72 6.40
N VAL A 221 -4.47 1.68 5.36
CA VAL A 221 -4.63 2.45 4.13
C VAL A 221 -5.30 1.60 3.05
N GLY A 222 -6.36 2.08 2.46
CA GLY A 222 -7.10 1.46 1.36
C GLY A 222 -8.02 0.31 1.81
N ARG A 223 -7.47 -0.78 2.34
CA ARG A 223 -8.21 -2.02 2.63
C ARG A 223 -9.31 -1.85 3.68
N THR A 224 -9.02 -1.15 4.77
CA THR A 224 -10.04 -0.87 5.82
C THR A 224 -11.25 -0.16 5.20
N GLN A 225 -11.03 0.83 4.35
CA GLN A 225 -12.08 1.64 3.76
C GLN A 225 -12.87 0.87 2.69
N GLU A 226 -12.19 0.07 1.85
CA GLU A 226 -12.84 -0.82 0.88
C GLU A 226 -13.81 -1.79 1.56
N ILE A 227 -13.36 -2.44 2.63
CA ILE A 227 -14.19 -3.40 3.38
C ILE A 227 -15.35 -2.70 4.10
N MET A 228 -15.11 -1.51 4.68
CA MET A 228 -16.20 -0.73 5.28
C MET A 228 -17.27 -0.35 4.23
N MET A 229 -16.84 0.06 3.03
CA MET A 229 -17.77 0.39 1.93
C MET A 229 -18.52 -0.84 1.42
N LEU A 230 -17.90 -2.02 1.43
CA LEU A 230 -18.56 -3.28 1.04
C LEU A 230 -19.62 -3.70 2.04
N LEU A 231 -19.35 -3.56 3.35
CA LEU A 231 -20.21 -4.03 4.43
C LEU A 231 -21.35 -3.04 4.80
N LYS A 232 -21.27 -1.78 4.39
CA LYS A 232 -22.11 -0.68 4.89
C LYS A 232 -23.63 -0.90 4.76
N ASP A 233 -24.06 -1.71 3.80
CA ASP A 233 -25.47 -1.94 3.51
C ASP A 233 -26.07 -3.12 4.31
N LEU A 234 -25.22 -3.84 5.06
CA LEU A 234 -25.68 -4.90 5.96
C LEU A 234 -26.28 -4.30 7.24
N ASP A 235 -27.32 -4.95 7.76
CA ASP A 235 -28.02 -4.50 8.99
C ASP A 235 -27.50 -5.25 10.22
N TYR A 236 -26.19 -5.09 10.51
CA TYR A 236 -25.52 -5.68 11.65
C TYR A 236 -24.80 -4.64 12.50
N GLU A 237 -24.45 -4.99 13.73
CA GLU A 237 -23.63 -4.14 14.59
C GLU A 237 -22.16 -4.25 14.16
N MET A 238 -21.64 -3.18 13.55
CA MET A 238 -20.31 -3.11 12.98
C MET A 238 -19.42 -2.14 13.73
N TRP A 239 -18.16 -2.54 13.92
CA TRP A 239 -17.13 -1.76 14.60
C TRP A 239 -15.87 -1.62 13.76
N VAL A 240 -15.23 -0.47 13.87
CA VAL A 240 -13.89 -0.23 13.29
C VAL A 240 -12.92 0.21 14.37
N ASP A 241 -11.73 -0.43 14.43
CA ASP A 241 -10.64 -0.12 15.38
C ASP A 241 -9.30 0.06 14.68
N GLY A 242 -8.44 0.85 15.29
CA GLY A 242 -7.08 1.10 14.82
C GLY A 242 -6.92 2.32 13.90
N MET A 243 -5.77 2.41 13.27
CA MET A 243 -5.34 3.55 12.45
C MET A 243 -6.24 3.78 11.22
N GLY A 244 -6.86 2.75 10.67
CA GLY A 244 -7.79 2.87 9.55
C GLY A 244 -8.89 3.91 9.75
N ARG A 245 -9.29 4.18 11.00
CA ARG A 245 -10.24 5.27 11.34
C ARG A 245 -9.66 6.66 11.03
N SER A 246 -8.39 6.89 11.34
CA SER A 246 -7.71 8.15 11.06
C SER A 246 -7.51 8.32 9.56
N VAL A 247 -7.07 7.28 8.87
CA VAL A 247 -6.96 7.27 7.40
C VAL A 247 -8.31 7.53 6.74
N THR A 248 -9.41 6.92 7.23
CA THR A 248 -10.76 7.21 6.71
C THR A 248 -11.15 8.68 6.83
N ARG A 249 -10.71 9.37 7.88
CA ARG A 249 -10.96 10.83 8.03
C ARG A 249 -10.16 11.62 7.00
N LEU A 250 -8.86 11.34 6.90
CA LEU A 250 -8.00 11.98 5.90
C LEU A 250 -8.54 11.79 4.48
N PHE A 251 -8.97 10.58 4.12
CA PHE A 251 -9.59 10.33 2.81
C PHE A 251 -10.85 11.19 2.57
N LEU A 252 -11.66 11.42 3.61
CA LEU A 252 -12.86 12.26 3.51
C LEU A 252 -12.56 13.77 3.52
N ASP A 253 -11.36 14.18 3.96
CA ASP A 253 -10.90 15.56 3.90
C ASP A 253 -10.36 15.92 2.49
N TYR A 254 -10.05 14.91 1.66
CA TYR A 254 -9.57 15.02 0.27
C TYR A 254 -10.45 14.24 -0.71
N PRO A 255 -11.72 14.63 -0.90
CA PRO A 255 -12.70 13.87 -1.68
C PRO A 255 -12.38 13.75 -3.18
N GLU A 256 -11.53 14.63 -3.72
CA GLU A 256 -11.07 14.63 -5.12
C GLU A 256 -10.31 13.36 -5.52
N TYR A 257 -9.66 12.70 -4.55
CA TYR A 257 -8.95 11.43 -4.75
C TYR A 257 -9.84 10.20 -4.60
N LEU A 258 -11.12 10.39 -4.24
CA LEU A 258 -12.06 9.30 -4.08
C LEU A 258 -12.92 9.10 -5.34
N ARG A 259 -13.19 7.85 -5.67
CA ARG A 259 -14.16 7.54 -6.71
C ARG A 259 -15.59 7.98 -6.33
N ASP A 260 -15.98 7.76 -5.08
CA ASP A 260 -17.30 8.11 -4.54
C ASP A 260 -17.20 8.41 -3.02
N GLU A 261 -17.00 9.69 -2.71
CA GLU A 261 -16.94 10.19 -1.32
C GLU A 261 -18.21 9.83 -0.53
N ARG A 262 -19.39 9.89 -1.17
CA ARG A 262 -20.67 9.67 -0.49
C ARG A 262 -20.77 8.24 0.06
N GLN A 263 -20.25 7.27 -0.69
CA GLN A 263 -20.21 5.87 -0.27
C GLN A 263 -19.30 5.68 0.95
N LEU A 264 -18.10 6.29 0.95
CA LEU A 264 -17.20 6.21 2.09
C LEU A 264 -17.76 6.94 3.32
N ARG A 265 -18.38 8.10 3.14
CA ARG A 265 -19.05 8.85 4.20
C ARG A 265 -20.23 8.07 4.79
N SER A 266 -21.01 7.37 3.96
CA SER A 266 -22.07 6.45 4.40
C SER A 266 -21.50 5.28 5.20
N ALA A 267 -20.46 4.63 4.70
CA ALA A 267 -19.78 3.54 5.39
C ALA A 267 -19.29 3.98 6.79
N ARG A 268 -18.61 5.11 6.87
CA ARG A 268 -18.13 5.65 8.15
C ARG A 268 -19.25 5.89 9.15
N LYS A 269 -20.45 6.34 8.71
CA LYS A 269 -21.61 6.57 9.58
C LYS A 269 -22.24 5.26 10.10
N LYS A 270 -22.14 4.19 9.32
CA LYS A 270 -22.70 2.88 9.66
C LYS A 270 -21.86 2.15 10.71
N PHE A 271 -20.55 2.41 10.75
CA PHE A 271 -19.62 1.77 11.68
C PHE A 271 -19.50 2.55 12.99
N ASN A 272 -19.55 1.83 14.11
CA ASN A 272 -19.14 2.35 15.42
C ASN A 272 -17.62 2.44 15.49
N GLU A 273 -17.07 3.58 15.91
CA GLU A 273 -15.62 3.79 16.02
C GLU A 273 -15.14 3.50 17.46
N VAL A 274 -14.09 2.69 17.59
CA VAL A 274 -13.40 2.49 18.87
C VAL A 274 -12.49 3.70 19.13
N ARG A 275 -12.94 4.66 19.94
CA ARG A 275 -12.23 5.91 20.23
C ARG A 275 -11.47 5.92 21.55
N ARG A 276 -11.79 5.04 22.47
CA ARG A 276 -11.23 4.93 23.82
C ARG A 276 -11.29 3.48 24.31
N PRO A 277 -10.50 3.09 25.33
CA PRO A 277 -10.43 1.70 25.80
C PRO A 277 -11.80 1.07 26.11
N GLY A 278 -12.71 1.78 26.77
CA GLY A 278 -14.06 1.25 27.07
C GLY A 278 -14.93 0.97 25.83
N SER A 279 -14.68 1.65 24.70
CA SER A 279 -15.38 1.34 23.43
C SER A 279 -14.95 -0.01 22.86
N ARG A 280 -13.74 -0.47 23.17
CA ARG A 280 -13.22 -1.77 22.69
C ARG A 280 -13.96 -2.95 23.32
N GLU A 281 -14.36 -2.82 24.58
CA GLU A 281 -15.18 -3.83 25.25
C GLU A 281 -16.58 -3.96 24.60
N ALA A 282 -17.16 -2.84 24.17
CA ALA A 282 -18.39 -2.85 23.39
C ALA A 282 -18.17 -3.49 22.02
N ALA A 283 -17.10 -3.11 21.31
CA ALA A 283 -16.74 -3.68 20.01
C ALA A 283 -16.54 -5.21 20.08
N MET A 284 -16.02 -5.72 21.18
CA MET A 284 -15.90 -7.18 21.40
C MET A 284 -17.24 -7.94 21.46
N LYS A 285 -18.36 -7.23 21.59
CA LYS A 285 -19.71 -7.81 21.57
C LYS A 285 -20.39 -7.60 20.22
N GLY A 286 -19.77 -6.83 19.32
CA GLY A 286 -20.26 -6.57 17.99
C GLY A 286 -20.23 -7.81 17.10
N GLN A 287 -21.03 -7.77 16.05
CA GLN A 287 -21.15 -8.89 15.10
C GLN A 287 -20.02 -8.87 14.06
N ILE A 288 -19.61 -7.68 13.61
CA ILE A 288 -18.51 -7.48 12.62
C ILE A 288 -17.49 -6.50 13.18
N ILE A 289 -16.23 -6.89 13.17
CA ILE A 289 -15.11 -6.08 13.63
C ILE A 289 -14.08 -5.95 12.51
N VAL A 290 -13.98 -4.76 11.94
CA VAL A 290 -12.92 -4.38 11.00
C VAL A 290 -11.80 -3.69 11.78
N THR A 291 -10.58 -4.19 11.70
CA THR A 291 -9.50 -3.69 12.56
C THR A 291 -8.15 -3.70 11.86
N THR A 292 -7.27 -2.76 12.23
CA THR A 292 -5.90 -2.77 11.71
C THR A 292 -5.05 -3.86 12.36
N GLY A 293 -4.04 -4.28 11.60
CA GLY A 293 -3.20 -5.44 11.87
C GLY A 293 -3.47 -6.56 10.86
N GLY A 294 -3.43 -6.22 9.56
CA GLY A 294 -3.83 -7.12 8.45
C GLY A 294 -3.10 -8.45 8.40
N MET A 295 -1.87 -8.51 8.94
CA MET A 295 -1.04 -9.73 9.02
C MET A 295 -1.09 -10.41 10.39
N LEU A 296 -1.95 -9.96 11.33
CA LEU A 296 -2.12 -10.49 12.69
C LEU A 296 -0.89 -10.37 13.60
N ASP A 297 0.09 -9.51 13.27
CA ASP A 297 1.36 -9.41 14.02
C ASP A 297 1.40 -8.34 15.10
N GLY A 298 0.33 -7.58 15.25
CA GLY A 298 0.29 -6.52 16.25
C GLY A 298 -0.91 -5.60 16.10
N GLY A 299 -0.99 -4.62 16.99
CA GLY A 299 -2.08 -3.66 17.02
C GLY A 299 -3.37 -4.21 17.66
N PRO A 300 -4.51 -3.55 17.41
CA PRO A 300 -5.77 -3.90 18.07
C PRO A 300 -6.30 -5.28 17.72
N VAL A 301 -5.95 -5.83 16.55
CA VAL A 301 -6.40 -7.14 16.08
C VAL A 301 -6.11 -8.27 17.07
N ILE A 302 -4.96 -8.23 17.75
CA ILE A 302 -4.54 -9.28 18.70
C ILE A 302 -5.55 -9.47 19.82
N ARG A 303 -6.16 -8.39 20.31
CA ARG A 303 -7.16 -8.45 21.37
C ARG A 303 -8.45 -9.14 20.91
N TYR A 304 -8.90 -8.85 19.69
CA TYR A 304 -10.09 -9.47 19.11
C TYR A 304 -9.83 -10.93 18.77
N LEU A 305 -8.68 -11.21 18.17
CA LEU A 305 -8.21 -12.57 17.87
C LEU A 305 -8.17 -13.43 19.13
N ASN A 306 -7.57 -12.93 20.22
CA ASN A 306 -7.47 -13.65 21.49
C ASN A 306 -8.85 -13.97 22.07
N LYS A 307 -9.86 -13.13 21.82
CA LYS A 307 -11.22 -13.36 22.26
C LYS A 307 -11.93 -14.46 21.47
N ILE A 308 -11.82 -14.44 20.12
CA ILE A 308 -12.60 -15.32 19.26
C ILE A 308 -11.90 -16.62 18.87
N LYS A 309 -10.57 -16.73 19.08
CA LYS A 309 -9.76 -17.85 18.59
C LYS A 309 -10.28 -19.24 18.95
N ASN A 310 -10.98 -19.37 20.06
CA ASN A 310 -11.52 -20.64 20.54
C ASN A 310 -13.02 -20.82 20.24
N ASP A 311 -13.66 -19.87 19.56
CA ASP A 311 -15.08 -19.94 19.25
C ASP A 311 -15.32 -20.49 17.82
N PRO A 312 -15.77 -21.74 17.66
CA PRO A 312 -15.97 -22.34 16.34
C PRO A 312 -17.10 -21.70 15.53
N LYS A 313 -17.93 -20.85 16.14
CA LYS A 313 -18.97 -20.11 15.43
C LYS A 313 -18.43 -18.85 14.78
N SER A 314 -17.34 -18.29 15.31
CA SER A 314 -16.72 -17.07 14.79
C SER A 314 -15.80 -17.37 13.61
N ALA A 315 -15.46 -16.34 12.85
CA ALA A 315 -14.54 -16.43 11.73
C ALA A 315 -13.53 -15.27 11.66
N ILE A 316 -12.33 -15.56 11.16
CA ILE A 316 -11.34 -14.59 10.71
C ILE A 316 -11.39 -14.59 9.19
N LEU A 317 -11.70 -13.43 8.59
CA LEU A 317 -11.73 -13.25 7.14
C LEU A 317 -10.53 -12.38 6.73
N LEU A 318 -9.46 -13.02 6.25
CA LEU A 318 -8.27 -12.34 5.75
C LEU A 318 -8.58 -11.71 4.39
N VAL A 319 -8.24 -10.44 4.23
CA VAL A 319 -8.55 -9.66 3.02
C VAL A 319 -7.33 -8.97 2.40
N GLY A 320 -6.14 -9.31 2.89
CA GLY A 320 -4.87 -8.75 2.45
C GLY A 320 -3.77 -9.81 2.31
N TYR A 321 -2.64 -9.36 1.79
CA TYR A 321 -1.43 -10.16 1.71
C TYR A 321 -0.98 -10.61 3.09
N GLN A 322 -0.41 -11.81 3.17
CA GLN A 322 0.18 -12.38 4.38
C GLN A 322 1.64 -12.72 4.06
N ALA A 323 2.56 -11.90 4.58
CA ALA A 323 3.98 -12.09 4.38
C ALA A 323 4.48 -13.34 5.11
N GLU A 324 5.59 -13.88 4.66
CA GLU A 324 6.31 -14.94 5.38
C GLU A 324 6.65 -14.47 6.80
N ASP A 325 6.81 -15.39 7.72
CA ASP A 325 7.11 -15.14 9.14
C ASP A 325 6.07 -14.28 9.90
N THR A 326 4.84 -14.12 9.34
CA THR A 326 3.75 -13.42 10.02
C THR A 326 2.75 -14.39 10.66
N ASN A 327 2.05 -13.92 11.69
CA ASN A 327 0.94 -14.68 12.30
C ASN A 327 -0.17 -15.03 11.31
N GLY A 328 -0.44 -14.14 10.34
CA GLY A 328 -1.42 -14.41 9.31
C GLY A 328 -1.01 -15.56 8.40
N ARG A 329 0.27 -15.64 8.05
CA ARG A 329 0.84 -16.76 7.28
C ARG A 329 0.84 -18.04 8.10
N MET A 330 1.32 -17.99 9.34
CA MET A 330 1.31 -19.12 10.28
C MET A 330 -0.11 -19.67 10.51
N LEU A 331 -1.11 -18.76 10.59
CA LEU A 331 -2.50 -19.16 10.72
C LEU A 331 -3.00 -19.92 9.48
N MET A 332 -2.65 -19.46 8.30
CA MET A 332 -3.03 -20.11 7.03
C MET A 332 -2.39 -21.49 6.88
N ASP A 333 -1.11 -21.63 7.22
CA ASP A 333 -0.34 -22.83 6.97
C ASP A 333 -0.49 -23.88 8.08
N GLN A 334 -0.68 -23.45 9.32
CA GLN A 334 -0.60 -24.31 10.50
C GLN A 334 -1.82 -24.26 11.43
N GLY A 335 -2.76 -23.33 11.20
CA GLY A 335 -3.92 -23.12 12.07
C GLY A 335 -3.56 -22.57 13.46
N CYS A 336 -2.41 -21.92 13.59
CA CYS A 336 -1.87 -21.38 14.84
C CYS A 336 -1.46 -19.91 14.69
N VAL A 337 -1.36 -19.20 15.81
CA VAL A 337 -0.82 -17.84 15.91
C VAL A 337 0.07 -17.74 17.16
N THR A 338 1.02 -16.82 17.16
CA THR A 338 1.79 -16.46 18.34
C THR A 338 1.18 -15.23 19.02
N ILE A 339 0.77 -15.34 20.27
CA ILE A 339 0.23 -14.25 21.08
C ILE A 339 1.02 -14.18 22.38
N ASP A 340 1.60 -13.03 22.71
CA ASP A 340 2.42 -12.81 23.92
C ASP A 340 3.56 -13.85 24.07
N GLY A 341 4.15 -14.28 22.94
CA GLY A 341 5.22 -15.27 22.88
C GLY A 341 4.77 -16.73 22.95
N GLU A 342 3.48 -17.01 23.10
CA GLU A 342 2.93 -18.37 23.14
C GLU A 342 2.22 -18.76 21.83
N VAL A 343 2.51 -19.96 21.32
CA VAL A 343 1.83 -20.52 20.15
C VAL A 343 0.44 -21.03 20.56
N CYS A 344 -0.59 -20.45 19.98
CA CYS A 344 -1.98 -20.74 20.26
C CYS A 344 -2.67 -21.35 19.04
N LYS A 345 -3.36 -22.48 19.20
CA LYS A 345 -4.27 -22.99 18.17
C LYS A 345 -5.48 -22.08 18.02
N VAL A 346 -5.97 -21.98 16.79
CA VAL A 346 -7.16 -21.23 16.44
C VAL A 346 -8.25 -22.21 16.01
N ALA A 347 -9.37 -22.19 16.72
CA ALA A 347 -10.52 -23.06 16.46
C ALA A 347 -11.65 -22.37 15.67
N CYS A 348 -11.64 -21.03 15.60
CA CYS A 348 -12.57 -20.29 14.75
C CYS A 348 -12.23 -20.52 13.27
N GLU A 349 -13.24 -20.34 12.42
CA GLU A 349 -13.10 -20.52 10.97
C GLU A 349 -12.12 -19.49 10.39
N LEU A 350 -11.29 -19.92 9.44
CA LEU A 350 -10.39 -19.04 8.67
C LEU A 350 -10.77 -19.09 7.20
N GLN A 351 -10.93 -17.93 6.57
CA GLN A 351 -11.05 -17.83 5.12
C GLN A 351 -10.27 -16.62 4.61
N LYS A 352 -9.64 -16.75 3.42
CA LYS A 352 -8.95 -15.67 2.74
C LYS A 352 -9.71 -15.27 1.48
N TYR A 353 -9.81 -13.95 1.26
CA TYR A 353 -10.40 -13.34 0.07
C TYR A 353 -9.38 -12.42 -0.58
N ASP A 354 -9.31 -12.47 -1.89
CA ASP A 354 -8.42 -11.59 -2.65
C ASP A 354 -9.12 -10.27 -2.97
N PHE A 355 -8.74 -9.24 -2.21
CA PHE A 355 -9.15 -7.86 -2.42
C PHE A 355 -7.94 -6.99 -2.79
N SER A 356 -7.00 -7.49 -3.58
CA SER A 356 -5.79 -6.76 -3.94
C SER A 356 -6.09 -5.33 -4.41
N ALA A 357 -5.18 -4.41 -4.11
CA ALA A 357 -5.14 -3.06 -4.64
C ALA A 357 -4.04 -2.89 -5.72
N HIS A 358 -3.34 -3.98 -6.08
CA HIS A 358 -2.40 -4.03 -7.19
C HIS A 358 -3.05 -4.67 -8.41
N ALA A 359 -2.59 -4.31 -9.59
CA ALA A 359 -2.92 -4.99 -10.82
C ALA A 359 -2.40 -6.44 -10.80
N ASP A 360 -3.12 -7.33 -11.45
CA ASP A 360 -2.70 -8.72 -11.66
C ASP A 360 -1.87 -8.89 -12.93
N HIS A 361 -1.43 -10.11 -13.20
CA HIS A 361 -0.57 -10.42 -14.35
C HIS A 361 -1.15 -9.89 -15.67
N ASP A 362 -2.37 -10.28 -16.01
CA ASP A 362 -3.00 -9.88 -17.28
C ASP A 362 -3.27 -8.38 -17.34
N GLN A 363 -3.66 -7.77 -16.22
CA GLN A 363 -3.88 -6.33 -16.13
C GLN A 363 -2.59 -5.54 -16.34
N ILE A 364 -1.44 -6.01 -15.84
CA ILE A 364 -0.12 -5.42 -16.09
C ILE A 364 0.24 -5.53 -17.58
N LEU A 365 0.05 -6.72 -18.18
CA LEU A 365 0.31 -6.91 -19.61
C LEU A 365 -0.57 -6.01 -20.49
N ASP A 366 -1.85 -5.91 -20.18
CA ASP A 366 -2.77 -5.06 -20.90
C ASP A 366 -2.43 -3.56 -20.75
N PHE A 367 -1.96 -3.15 -19.56
CA PHE A 367 -1.49 -1.79 -19.31
C PHE A 367 -0.22 -1.49 -20.12
N ILE A 368 0.77 -2.39 -20.15
CA ILE A 368 1.98 -2.25 -20.97
C ILE A 368 1.62 -2.11 -22.45
N LYS A 369 0.78 -3.02 -22.98
CA LYS A 369 0.33 -2.94 -24.39
C LYS A 369 -0.37 -1.62 -24.72
N ALA A 370 -1.14 -1.10 -23.79
CA ALA A 370 -1.87 0.16 -23.98
C ALA A 370 -0.98 1.41 -23.83
N CYS A 371 0.15 1.33 -23.14
CA CYS A 371 1.17 2.37 -23.07
C CYS A 371 2.16 2.32 -24.25
N ASP A 372 2.24 1.20 -24.97
CA ASP A 372 3.09 0.91 -26.14
C ASP A 372 4.55 1.41 -25.99
N PRO A 373 5.27 1.04 -24.90
CA PRO A 373 6.60 1.54 -24.62
C PRO A 373 7.69 0.87 -25.48
N ASP A 374 8.79 1.57 -25.77
CA ASP A 374 9.99 0.97 -26.34
C ASP A 374 10.72 0.09 -25.29
N ASN A 375 10.75 0.55 -24.02
CA ASN A 375 11.39 -0.13 -22.93
C ASN A 375 10.43 -0.36 -21.76
N VAL A 376 10.38 -1.60 -21.27
CA VAL A 376 9.65 -2.00 -20.05
C VAL A 376 10.64 -2.33 -18.95
N ILE A 377 10.63 -1.57 -17.86
CA ILE A 377 11.52 -1.75 -16.73
C ILE A 377 10.71 -2.26 -15.55
N PHE A 378 10.83 -3.55 -15.21
CA PHE A 378 10.11 -4.12 -14.09
C PHE A 378 10.78 -3.83 -12.75
N MET A 379 9.96 -3.49 -11.78
CA MET A 379 10.34 -3.26 -10.39
C MET A 379 9.30 -3.85 -9.43
N HIS A 380 9.57 -3.81 -8.13
CA HIS A 380 8.63 -4.19 -7.05
C HIS A 380 8.02 -5.58 -7.27
N SER A 381 8.90 -6.60 -7.47
CA SER A 381 8.47 -7.94 -7.83
C SER A 381 9.48 -9.01 -7.42
N ASP A 382 9.00 -10.10 -6.84
CA ASP A 382 9.81 -11.28 -6.48
C ASP A 382 9.93 -12.32 -7.62
N GLY A 383 9.37 -12.03 -8.80
CA GLY A 383 9.34 -13.00 -9.91
C GLY A 383 9.03 -12.38 -11.27
N ARG A 384 9.50 -11.15 -11.48
CA ARG A 384 9.26 -10.33 -12.69
C ARG A 384 9.67 -11.00 -14.01
N GLU A 385 10.59 -11.96 -13.97
CA GLU A 385 10.98 -12.77 -15.14
C GLU A 385 9.81 -13.59 -15.73
N LYS A 386 8.73 -13.79 -14.98
CA LYS A 386 7.53 -14.50 -15.43
C LYS A 386 6.76 -13.72 -16.51
N PHE A 387 6.99 -12.43 -16.64
CA PHE A 387 6.41 -11.61 -17.72
C PHE A 387 7.14 -11.77 -19.06
N LEU A 388 8.41 -12.23 -19.06
CA LEU A 388 9.24 -12.29 -20.27
C LEU A 388 8.62 -13.08 -21.44
N PRO A 389 7.95 -14.23 -21.22
CA PRO A 389 7.34 -14.99 -22.33
C PRO A 389 6.24 -14.23 -23.08
N ASP A 390 5.55 -13.30 -22.40
CA ASP A 390 4.40 -12.55 -22.93
C ASP A 390 4.79 -11.19 -23.53
N LEU A 391 6.07 -10.77 -23.39
CA LEU A 391 6.59 -9.45 -23.80
C LEU A 391 7.74 -9.57 -24.81
N THR A 392 7.70 -10.53 -25.70
CA THR A 392 8.78 -10.81 -26.68
C THR A 392 9.01 -9.68 -27.67
N ASP A 393 8.02 -8.84 -27.90
CA ASP A 393 8.07 -7.69 -28.82
C ASP A 393 8.59 -6.40 -28.16
N TYR A 394 8.86 -6.41 -26.86
CA TYR A 394 9.33 -5.27 -26.07
C TYR A 394 10.78 -5.45 -25.62
N ASN A 395 11.50 -4.33 -25.45
CA ASN A 395 12.79 -4.37 -24.76
C ASN A 395 12.56 -4.38 -23.25
N VAL A 396 12.62 -5.57 -22.64
CA VAL A 396 12.37 -5.75 -21.20
C VAL A 396 13.68 -5.66 -20.43
N ILE A 397 13.74 -4.79 -19.44
CA ILE A 397 14.90 -4.57 -18.56
C ILE A 397 14.51 -5.03 -17.15
N LEU A 398 15.35 -5.89 -16.55
CA LEU A 398 15.18 -6.40 -15.18
C LEU A 398 16.35 -5.93 -14.31
N PRO A 399 16.34 -4.67 -13.83
CA PRO A 399 17.44 -4.13 -13.06
C PRO A 399 17.58 -4.83 -11.71
N MET A 400 18.81 -4.90 -11.19
CA MET A 400 19.07 -5.40 -9.85
C MET A 400 19.29 -4.25 -8.88
N THR A 401 18.92 -4.45 -7.62
CA THR A 401 19.20 -3.47 -6.56
C THR A 401 20.71 -3.21 -6.47
N GLY A 402 21.10 -1.94 -6.53
CA GLY A 402 22.49 -1.49 -6.47
C GLY A 402 23.21 -1.38 -7.84
N GLU A 403 22.64 -1.90 -8.91
CA GLU A 403 23.20 -1.78 -10.25
C GLU A 403 22.77 -0.47 -10.93
N GLU A 404 23.65 0.09 -11.75
CA GLU A 404 23.39 1.30 -12.54
C GLU A 404 23.13 0.93 -13.99
N PHE A 405 22.15 1.61 -14.60
CA PHE A 405 21.86 1.51 -16.04
C PHE A 405 21.49 2.88 -16.60
N GLU A 406 21.51 3.03 -17.92
CA GLU A 406 21.25 4.30 -18.60
C GLU A 406 20.07 4.15 -19.55
N LEU A 407 19.20 5.17 -19.59
CA LEU A 407 18.13 5.36 -20.56
C LEU A 407 18.06 6.84 -20.96
N ASP A 408 17.55 7.11 -22.15
CA ASP A 408 17.12 8.44 -22.55
C ASP A 408 15.81 8.80 -21.83
N VAL A 409 15.66 10.08 -21.44
CA VAL A 409 14.48 10.61 -20.72
C VAL A 409 14.03 11.91 -21.35
#